data_d514faeeae60211932c1ab3714980601
#
_entry.id   d514faeeae60211932c1ab3714980601
#
_cell.length_a   1.000
_cell.length_b   1.000
_cell.length_c   1.000
_cell.angle_alpha   90.00
_cell.angle_beta   90.00
_cell.angle_gamma   90.00
#
_symmetry.space_group_name_H-M   'P 1'
#
loop_
_entity.id
_entity.type
_entity.pdbx_description
1 polymer ?
#
loop_
_entity_poly.entity_id
_entity_poly.type
_entity_poly.pdbx_seq_one_letter_code
_entity_poly.pdbx_strand_id
1 'polypeptide(L)'
;MEIAKPTQEAAKRRLQDSLVIIGSGILVFGAWSLIKVILLIYTQDTATQSHFFGLDQEEVPVYAMYLAVGIIAFFDLVSRIFVCISARAEGFGRRKGYAYLVIAGFMALLSTLSVITSARALAALDASFFERIVTLTIEATSVFILVLLIVNSIRLKLLTRKAAQETE
;
A
#
# COMPACT_ATOMS: atom_id res chain seq x y z
N MET A 1 -37.27 -18.47 12.04
CA MET A 1 -35.84 -18.10 12.24
C MET A 1 -35.08 -17.92 10.91
N GLU A 2 -35.68 -17.22 9.93
CA GLU A 2 -35.25 -17.20 8.51
C GLU A 2 -34.83 -15.80 7.99
N ILE A 3 -34.80 -14.77 8.87
CA ILE A 3 -34.56 -13.38 8.48
C ILE A 3 -33.05 -13.04 8.47
N ALA A 4 -32.19 -13.89 9.04
CA ALA A 4 -30.76 -13.60 9.18
C ALA A 4 -29.94 -13.91 7.90
N LYS A 5 -30.36 -14.84 7.06
CA LYS A 5 -29.62 -15.25 5.84
C LYS A 5 -29.46 -14.15 4.78
N PRO A 6 -30.51 -13.39 4.40
CA PRO A 6 -30.39 -12.35 3.37
C PRO A 6 -29.48 -11.19 3.78
N THR A 7 -29.41 -10.88 5.07
CA THR A 7 -28.53 -9.81 5.60
C THR A 7 -27.05 -10.19 5.57
N GLN A 8 -26.70 -11.45 5.83
CA GLN A 8 -25.32 -11.93 5.77
C GLN A 8 -24.79 -12.01 4.33
N GLU A 9 -25.62 -12.46 3.39
CA GLU A 9 -25.23 -12.48 1.96
C GLU A 9 -25.04 -11.07 1.41
N ALA A 10 -25.91 -10.12 1.77
CA ALA A 10 -25.75 -8.73 1.38
C ALA A 10 -24.47 -8.10 1.94
N ALA A 11 -24.11 -8.39 3.21
CA ALA A 11 -22.88 -7.94 3.82
C ALA A 11 -21.65 -8.54 3.14
N LYS A 12 -21.70 -9.83 2.79
CA LYS A 12 -20.62 -10.52 2.07
C LYS A 12 -20.39 -9.90 0.70
N ARG A 13 -21.45 -9.65 -0.08
CA ARG A 13 -21.35 -9.01 -1.42
C ARG A 13 -20.72 -7.62 -1.30
N ARG A 14 -21.15 -6.79 -0.35
CA ARG A 14 -20.57 -5.46 -0.11
C ARG A 14 -19.07 -5.51 0.20
N LEU A 15 -18.63 -6.49 1.01
CA LEU A 15 -17.22 -6.66 1.32
C LEU A 15 -16.43 -7.14 0.09
N GLN A 16 -17.01 -7.99 -0.74
CA GLN A 16 -16.40 -8.45 -1.99
C GLN A 16 -16.23 -7.29 -2.98
N ASP A 17 -17.26 -6.48 -3.20
CA ASP A 17 -17.20 -5.30 -4.07
C ASP A 17 -16.15 -4.28 -3.54
N SER A 18 -16.15 -4.07 -2.23
CA SER A 18 -15.17 -3.20 -1.58
C SER A 18 -13.72 -3.68 -1.80
N LEU A 19 -13.46 -5.00 -1.72
CA LEU A 19 -12.13 -5.56 -1.97
C LEU A 19 -11.66 -5.37 -3.43
N VAL A 20 -12.58 -5.46 -4.40
CA VAL A 20 -12.26 -5.21 -5.82
C VAL A 20 -11.86 -3.74 -6.02
N ILE A 21 -12.63 -2.81 -5.45
CA ILE A 21 -12.37 -1.37 -5.55
C ILE A 21 -11.05 -1.00 -4.85
N ILE A 22 -10.86 -1.45 -3.61
CA ILE A 22 -9.66 -1.20 -2.82
C ILE A 22 -8.42 -1.79 -3.50
N GLY A 23 -8.52 -3.03 -4.02
CA GLY A 23 -7.43 -3.66 -4.76
C GLY A 23 -7.02 -2.85 -5.98
N SER A 24 -7.97 -2.29 -6.73
CA SER A 24 -7.68 -1.40 -7.86
C SER A 24 -7.02 -0.10 -7.40
N GLY A 25 -7.46 0.48 -6.28
CA GLY A 25 -6.86 1.66 -5.67
C GLY A 25 -5.39 1.47 -5.32
N ILE A 26 -5.00 0.32 -4.76
CA ILE A 26 -3.60 0.02 -4.44
C ILE A 26 -2.71 0.09 -5.69
N LEU A 27 -3.22 -0.33 -6.85
CA LEU A 27 -2.48 -0.28 -8.11
C LEU A 27 -2.27 1.16 -8.59
N VAL A 28 -3.28 2.01 -8.47
CA VAL A 28 -3.19 3.44 -8.82
C VAL A 28 -2.15 4.14 -7.93
N PHE A 29 -2.15 3.89 -6.63
CA PHE A 29 -1.14 4.43 -5.72
C PHE A 29 0.26 3.85 -5.99
N GLY A 30 0.36 2.60 -6.45
CA GLY A 30 1.61 2.02 -6.91
C GLY A 30 2.18 2.74 -8.13
N ALA A 31 1.35 3.01 -9.14
CA ALA A 31 1.75 3.79 -10.30
C ALA A 31 2.20 5.20 -9.91
N TRP A 32 1.51 5.85 -8.97
CA TRP A 32 1.92 7.16 -8.44
C TRP A 32 3.30 7.09 -7.75
N SER A 33 3.56 6.04 -6.97
CA SER A 33 4.87 5.84 -6.32
C SER A 33 6.00 5.75 -7.35
N LEU A 34 5.77 5.05 -8.47
CA LEU A 34 6.75 5.00 -9.58
C LEU A 34 6.98 6.37 -10.21
N ILE A 35 5.91 7.13 -10.47
CA ILE A 35 6.04 8.49 -11.02
C ILE A 35 6.88 9.36 -10.09
N LYS A 36 6.66 9.28 -8.78
CA LYS A 36 7.49 10.00 -7.78
C LYS A 36 8.96 9.61 -7.88
N VAL A 37 9.28 8.32 -7.97
CA VAL A 37 10.67 7.84 -8.10
C VAL A 37 11.31 8.36 -9.39
N ILE A 38 10.60 8.30 -10.51
CA ILE A 38 11.08 8.81 -11.79
C ILE A 38 11.34 10.33 -11.70
N LEU A 39 10.41 11.10 -11.13
CA LEU A 39 10.57 12.54 -10.94
C LEU A 39 11.76 12.85 -10.02
N LEU A 40 11.91 12.10 -8.93
CA LEU A 40 13.04 12.25 -8.01
C LEU A 40 14.38 12.07 -8.74
N ILE A 41 14.48 11.08 -9.62
CA ILE A 41 15.69 10.83 -10.42
C ILE A 41 15.96 11.98 -11.39
N TYR A 42 14.89 12.58 -11.97
CA TYR A 42 15.03 13.63 -12.97
C TYR A 42 15.26 15.04 -12.41
N THR A 43 14.71 15.33 -11.22
CA THR A 43 14.63 16.72 -10.71
C THR A 43 15.64 17.02 -9.60
N GLN A 44 16.21 16.01 -8.96
CA GLN A 44 17.12 16.25 -7.84
C GLN A 44 18.58 16.08 -8.25
N ASP A 45 19.42 17.07 -7.86
CA ASP A 45 20.87 16.98 -7.94
C ASP A 45 21.39 15.82 -7.07
N THR A 46 22.46 15.20 -7.52
CA THR A 46 23.12 14.08 -6.85
C THR A 46 23.46 14.34 -5.37
N ALA A 47 23.76 15.59 -5.03
CA ALA A 47 24.05 16.03 -3.66
C ALA A 47 22.82 15.89 -2.72
N THR A 48 21.63 16.19 -3.21
CA THR A 48 20.39 16.09 -2.43
C THR A 48 19.95 14.63 -2.22
N GLN A 49 20.27 13.77 -3.19
CA GLN A 49 19.91 12.35 -3.12
C GLN A 49 20.77 11.59 -2.10
N SER A 50 22.08 11.89 -1.98
CA SER A 50 22.95 11.25 -0.99
C SER A 50 22.50 11.56 0.45
N HIS A 51 22.07 12.79 0.71
CA HIS A 51 21.49 13.18 1.98
C HIS A 51 20.21 12.43 2.33
N PHE A 52 19.38 12.12 1.33
CA PHE A 52 18.12 11.40 1.54
C PHE A 52 18.36 9.94 1.98
N PHE A 53 19.44 9.33 1.51
CA PHE A 53 19.80 7.95 1.89
C PHE A 53 20.79 7.87 3.07
N GLY A 54 21.23 9.00 3.61
CA GLY A 54 22.19 9.03 4.71
C GLY A 54 23.57 8.44 4.33
N LEU A 55 23.90 8.47 3.03
CA LEU A 55 25.15 7.93 2.50
C LEU A 55 26.12 9.09 2.24
N ASP A 56 27.34 8.98 2.74
CA ASP A 56 28.41 9.93 2.43
C ASP A 56 28.82 9.78 0.96
N GLN A 57 28.86 10.89 0.23
CA GLN A 57 29.11 10.93 -1.24
C GLN A 57 30.47 10.34 -1.66
N GLU A 58 31.45 10.27 -0.74
CA GLU A 58 32.78 9.78 -1.04
C GLU A 58 32.87 8.24 -1.18
N GLU A 59 31.90 7.48 -0.60
CA GLU A 59 31.99 6.02 -0.54
C GLU A 59 31.11 5.27 -1.53
N VAL A 60 30.03 5.89 -2.05
CA VAL A 60 29.06 5.17 -2.90
C VAL A 60 28.92 5.82 -4.28
N PRO A 61 29.21 5.09 -5.35
CA PRO A 61 29.06 5.61 -6.70
C PRO A 61 27.59 5.86 -7.03
N VAL A 62 27.29 6.97 -7.70
CA VAL A 62 25.94 7.47 -8.02
C VAL A 62 25.08 6.41 -8.74
N TYR A 63 25.68 5.62 -9.61
CA TYR A 63 24.96 4.54 -10.32
C TYR A 63 24.46 3.44 -9.37
N ALA A 64 25.20 3.12 -8.31
CA ALA A 64 24.78 2.12 -7.33
C ALA A 64 23.57 2.61 -6.53
N MET A 65 23.49 3.89 -6.25
CA MET A 65 22.34 4.52 -5.61
C MET A 65 21.09 4.44 -6.49
N TYR A 66 21.18 4.79 -7.77
CA TYR A 66 20.05 4.66 -8.72
C TYR A 66 19.60 3.20 -8.88
N LEU A 67 20.55 2.28 -8.90
CA LEU A 67 20.25 0.85 -8.98
C LEU A 67 19.50 0.37 -7.73
N ALA A 68 19.93 0.79 -6.54
CA ALA A 68 19.26 0.45 -5.29
C ALA A 68 17.83 1.00 -5.25
N VAL A 69 17.62 2.27 -5.62
CA VAL A 69 16.28 2.88 -5.72
C VAL A 69 15.40 2.14 -6.72
N GLY A 70 15.95 1.80 -7.89
CA GLY A 70 15.24 1.04 -8.92
C GLY A 70 14.81 -0.34 -8.44
N ILE A 71 15.67 -1.05 -7.74
CA ILE A 71 15.36 -2.37 -7.15
C ILE A 71 14.25 -2.22 -6.11
N ILE A 72 14.34 -1.27 -5.19
CA ILE A 72 13.32 -1.04 -4.15
C ILE A 72 11.97 -0.71 -4.79
N ALA A 73 11.95 0.19 -5.77
CA ALA A 73 10.74 0.57 -6.50
C ALA A 73 10.13 -0.62 -7.27
N PHE A 74 10.97 -1.46 -7.86
CA PHE A 74 10.52 -2.68 -8.54
C PHE A 74 9.85 -3.66 -7.56
N PHE A 75 10.47 -3.93 -6.42
CA PHE A 75 9.87 -4.80 -5.40
C PHE A 75 8.58 -4.24 -4.81
N ASP A 76 8.49 -2.92 -4.57
CA ASP A 76 7.26 -2.26 -4.14
C ASP A 76 6.15 -2.45 -5.17
N LEU A 77 6.44 -2.22 -6.46
CA LEU A 77 5.48 -2.41 -7.54
C LEU A 77 4.98 -3.86 -7.64
N VAL A 78 5.90 -4.83 -7.65
CA VAL A 78 5.55 -6.27 -7.73
C VAL A 78 4.67 -6.67 -6.54
N SER A 79 5.00 -6.21 -5.34
CA SER A 79 4.23 -6.45 -4.12
C SER A 79 2.81 -5.87 -4.23
N ARG A 80 2.66 -4.65 -4.73
CA ARG A 80 1.34 -4.00 -4.96
C ARG A 80 0.51 -4.74 -6.00
N ILE A 81 1.12 -5.17 -7.11
CA ILE A 81 0.46 -5.96 -8.14
C ILE A 81 -0.04 -7.29 -7.54
N PHE A 82 0.81 -7.97 -6.79
CA PHE A 82 0.45 -9.23 -6.14
C PHE A 82 -0.72 -9.07 -5.15
N VAL A 83 -0.68 -8.05 -4.30
CA VAL A 83 -1.75 -7.72 -3.35
C VAL A 83 -3.04 -7.37 -4.09
N CYS A 84 -2.97 -6.55 -5.13
CA CYS A 84 -4.12 -6.17 -5.97
C CYS A 84 -4.79 -7.40 -6.60
N ILE A 85 -4.03 -8.25 -7.29
CA ILE A 85 -4.56 -9.45 -7.96
C ILE A 85 -5.17 -10.39 -6.93
N SER A 86 -4.54 -10.58 -5.77
CA SER A 86 -5.03 -11.46 -4.72
C SER A 86 -6.30 -10.92 -4.06
N ALA A 87 -6.37 -9.62 -3.77
CA ALA A 87 -7.54 -8.96 -3.21
C ALA A 87 -8.74 -9.02 -4.17
N ARG A 88 -8.52 -8.74 -5.46
CA ARG A 88 -9.56 -8.86 -6.49
C ARG A 88 -10.04 -10.30 -6.65
N ALA A 89 -9.15 -11.28 -6.65
CA ALA A 89 -9.53 -12.68 -6.74
C ALA A 89 -10.40 -13.12 -5.54
N GLU A 90 -10.10 -12.63 -4.33
CA GLU A 90 -10.91 -12.87 -3.14
C GLU A 90 -12.27 -12.13 -3.23
N GLY A 91 -12.29 -10.91 -3.76
CA GLY A 91 -13.51 -10.17 -4.07
C GLY A 91 -14.41 -10.91 -5.06
N PHE A 92 -13.86 -11.61 -6.05
CA PHE A 92 -14.60 -12.49 -6.96
C PHE A 92 -14.96 -13.87 -6.36
N GLY A 93 -14.81 -14.06 -5.05
CA GLY A 93 -15.20 -15.27 -4.34
C GLY A 93 -14.19 -16.41 -4.38
N ARG A 94 -13.00 -16.22 -4.96
CA ARG A 94 -11.92 -17.22 -4.93
C ARG A 94 -11.25 -17.20 -3.56
N ARG A 95 -11.18 -18.34 -2.87
CA ARG A 95 -10.49 -18.45 -1.59
C ARG A 95 -8.98 -18.26 -1.80
N LYS A 96 -8.42 -17.20 -1.27
CA LYS A 96 -6.97 -16.93 -1.24
C LYS A 96 -6.41 -17.16 0.17
N GLY A 97 -5.16 -17.60 0.23
CA GLY A 97 -4.42 -17.75 1.49
C GLY A 97 -4.19 -16.42 2.22
N TYR A 98 -3.49 -16.46 3.35
CA TYR A 98 -3.16 -15.27 4.14
C TYR A 98 -1.90 -14.54 3.64
N ALA A 99 -1.14 -15.12 2.69
CA ALA A 99 0.15 -14.59 2.25
C ALA A 99 0.08 -13.14 1.77
N TYR A 100 -0.94 -12.78 0.97
CA TYR A 100 -1.09 -11.41 0.50
C TYR A 100 -1.44 -10.41 1.62
N LEU A 101 -2.10 -10.86 2.71
CA LEU A 101 -2.37 -10.04 3.89
C LEU A 101 -1.09 -9.75 4.68
N VAL A 102 -0.19 -10.72 4.76
CA VAL A 102 1.13 -10.52 5.39
C VAL A 102 1.93 -9.49 4.60
N ILE A 103 1.96 -9.62 3.27
CA ILE A 103 2.63 -8.64 2.40
C ILE A 103 1.97 -7.26 2.52
N ALA A 104 0.64 -7.18 2.50
CA ALA A 104 -0.08 -5.93 2.68
C ALA A 104 0.19 -5.30 4.06
N GLY A 105 0.27 -6.11 5.12
CA GLY A 105 0.64 -5.65 6.46
C GLY A 105 2.06 -5.09 6.53
N PHE A 106 3.01 -5.78 5.91
CA PHE A 106 4.40 -5.30 5.81
C PHE A 106 4.50 -3.97 5.03
N MET A 107 3.79 -3.88 3.89
CA MET A 107 3.71 -2.63 3.12
C MET A 107 3.07 -1.50 3.93
N ALA A 108 1.99 -1.78 4.66
CA ALA A 108 1.33 -0.79 5.52
C ALA A 108 2.28 -0.28 6.62
N LEU A 109 3.08 -1.17 7.21
CA LEU A 109 4.08 -0.81 8.21
C LEU A 109 5.17 0.09 7.63
N LEU A 110 5.75 -0.26 6.47
CA LEU A 110 6.75 0.56 5.79
C LEU A 110 6.18 1.93 5.39
N SER A 111 4.96 1.96 4.82
CA SER A 111 4.29 3.21 4.46
C SER A 111 3.99 4.08 5.68
N THR A 112 3.66 3.48 6.84
CA THR A 112 3.44 4.22 8.08
C THR A 112 4.75 4.86 8.58
N LEU A 113 5.87 4.15 8.50
CA LEU A 113 7.18 4.71 8.82
C LEU A 113 7.52 5.89 7.89
N SER A 114 7.23 5.77 6.58
CA SER A 114 7.40 6.87 5.63
C SER A 114 6.55 8.09 6.00
N VAL A 115 5.28 7.90 6.35
CA VAL A 115 4.39 8.99 6.82
C VAL A 115 4.97 9.69 8.05
N ILE A 116 5.49 8.93 9.02
CA ILE A 116 6.07 9.50 10.24
C ILE A 116 7.32 10.33 9.92
N THR A 117 8.19 9.85 9.05
CA THR A 117 9.41 10.57 8.63
C THR A 117 9.07 11.82 7.84
N SER A 118 8.12 11.74 6.90
CA SER A 118 7.60 12.88 6.12
C SER A 118 6.94 13.93 7.02
N ALA A 119 6.17 13.51 8.04
CA ALA A 119 5.55 14.42 9.00
C ALA A 119 6.59 15.15 9.87
N ARG A 120 7.65 14.46 10.30
CA ARG A 120 8.77 15.09 11.03
C ARG A 120 9.50 16.11 10.17
N ALA A 121 9.74 15.81 8.90
CA ALA A 121 10.38 16.72 7.97
C ALA A 121 9.52 17.96 7.68
N LEU A 122 8.18 17.85 7.74
CA LEU A 122 7.28 18.98 7.60
C LEU A 122 7.42 20.01 8.74
N ALA A 123 7.72 19.54 9.94
CA ALA A 123 7.94 20.41 11.11
C ALA A 123 9.20 21.29 11.00
N ALA A 124 10.11 20.99 10.09
CA ALA A 124 11.39 21.71 9.90
C ALA A 124 11.28 22.97 9.02
N LEU A 125 10.07 23.43 8.64
CA LEU A 125 9.76 24.74 7.99
C LEU A 125 10.69 25.14 6.83
N ASP A 126 10.81 24.29 5.79
CA ASP A 126 11.58 24.61 4.58
C ASP A 126 10.68 25.04 3.40
N ALA A 127 11.30 25.70 2.39
CA ALA A 127 10.65 26.35 1.25
C ALA A 127 9.70 25.48 0.38
N SER A 128 9.64 24.18 0.59
CA SER A 128 8.81 23.21 -0.16
C SER A 128 7.58 22.70 0.61
N PHE A 129 6.99 23.55 1.46
CA PHE A 129 5.86 23.19 2.34
C PHE A 129 4.68 22.55 1.60
N PHE A 130 4.27 23.12 0.46
CA PHE A 130 3.15 22.60 -0.33
C PHE A 130 3.40 21.20 -0.87
N GLU A 131 4.57 20.96 -1.45
CA GLU A 131 4.97 19.66 -1.99
C GLU A 131 4.97 18.58 -0.90
N ARG A 132 5.45 18.91 0.29
CA ARG A 132 5.49 18.00 1.44
C ARG A 132 4.08 17.65 1.95
N ILE A 133 3.14 18.62 1.98
CA ILE A 133 1.74 18.35 2.34
C ILE A 133 1.10 17.39 1.34
N VAL A 134 1.27 17.63 0.04
CA VAL A 134 0.72 16.76 -1.01
C VAL A 134 1.28 15.35 -0.86
N THR A 135 2.59 15.22 -0.68
CA THR A 135 3.26 13.93 -0.48
C THR A 135 2.72 13.21 0.76
N LEU A 136 2.64 13.89 1.89
CA LEU A 136 2.12 13.34 3.15
C LEU A 136 0.66 12.87 3.00
N THR A 137 -0.17 13.66 2.32
CA THR A 137 -1.59 13.31 2.08
C THR A 137 -1.71 12.03 1.25
N ILE A 138 -0.90 11.90 0.19
CA ILE A 138 -0.89 10.72 -0.67
C ILE A 138 -0.39 9.49 0.09
N GLU A 139 0.68 9.62 0.86
CA GLU A 139 1.22 8.53 1.68
C GLU A 139 0.23 8.07 2.76
N ALA A 140 -0.39 9.02 3.47
CA ALA A 140 -1.43 8.72 4.47
C ALA A 140 -2.65 8.02 3.84
N THR A 141 -3.07 8.44 2.66
CA THR A 141 -4.16 7.78 1.92
C THR A 141 -3.77 6.37 1.50
N SER A 142 -2.53 6.15 1.08
CA SER A 142 -2.02 4.80 0.74
C SER A 142 -2.06 3.86 1.96
N VAL A 143 -1.61 4.34 3.13
CA VAL A 143 -1.71 3.57 4.40
C VAL A 143 -3.16 3.24 4.72
N PHE A 144 -4.06 4.22 4.62
CA PHE A 144 -5.48 4.04 4.91
C PHE A 144 -6.11 2.96 4.02
N ILE A 145 -5.82 2.97 2.72
CA ILE A 145 -6.31 1.97 1.77
C ILE A 145 -5.78 0.57 2.10
N LEU A 146 -4.50 0.43 2.47
CA LEU A 146 -3.92 -0.86 2.88
C LEU A 146 -4.56 -1.39 4.17
N VAL A 147 -4.81 -0.53 5.15
CA VAL A 147 -5.51 -0.90 6.39
C VAL A 147 -6.95 -1.34 6.09
N LEU A 148 -7.68 -0.59 5.26
CA LEU A 148 -9.03 -0.97 4.84
C LEU A 148 -9.06 -2.33 4.12
N LEU A 149 -8.08 -2.60 3.26
CA LEU A 149 -7.94 -3.90 2.60
C LEU A 149 -7.83 -5.02 3.63
N ILE A 150 -6.91 -4.87 4.60
CA ILE A 150 -6.66 -5.88 5.63
C ILE A 150 -7.93 -6.13 6.45
N VAL A 151 -8.58 -5.06 6.92
CA VAL A 151 -9.81 -5.16 7.73
C VAL A 151 -10.95 -5.84 6.97
N ASN A 152 -11.20 -5.42 5.72
CA ASN A 152 -12.29 -5.98 4.92
C ASN A 152 -12.03 -7.44 4.55
N SER A 153 -10.79 -7.80 4.27
CA SER A 153 -10.42 -9.18 3.97
C SER A 153 -10.56 -10.09 5.20
N ILE A 154 -10.12 -9.63 6.38
CA ILE A 154 -10.30 -10.38 7.62
C ILE A 154 -11.79 -10.57 7.92
N ARG A 155 -12.60 -9.51 7.79
CA ARG A 155 -14.06 -9.59 7.99
C ARG A 155 -14.71 -10.58 7.03
N LEU A 156 -14.34 -10.55 5.76
CA LEU A 156 -14.86 -11.49 4.76
C LEU A 156 -14.53 -12.94 5.10
N LYS A 157 -13.29 -13.21 5.52
CA LYS A 157 -12.84 -14.55 5.93
C LYS A 157 -13.60 -15.04 7.17
N LEU A 158 -13.82 -14.18 8.16
CA LEU A 158 -14.58 -14.50 9.37
C LEU A 158 -16.05 -14.83 9.05
N LEU A 159 -16.70 -14.04 8.19
CA LEU A 159 -18.08 -14.31 7.74
C LEU A 159 -18.18 -15.63 6.99
N THR A 160 -17.25 -15.91 6.09
CA THR A 160 -17.23 -17.16 5.33
C THR A 160 -17.02 -18.37 6.23
N ARG A 161 -16.22 -18.23 7.30
CA ARG A 161 -15.96 -19.31 8.28
C ARG A 161 -17.17 -19.59 9.14
N LYS A 162 -17.88 -18.55 9.61
CA LYS A 162 -19.13 -18.70 10.37
C LYS A 162 -20.21 -19.39 9.55
N ALA A 163 -20.40 -18.98 8.29
CA ALA A 163 -21.39 -19.62 7.41
C ALA A 163 -21.09 -21.10 7.14
N ALA A 164 -19.82 -21.52 7.12
CA ALA A 164 -19.47 -22.93 6.98
C ALA A 164 -19.78 -23.75 8.24
N GLN A 165 -19.66 -23.17 9.44
CA GLN A 165 -19.96 -23.85 10.72
C GLN A 165 -21.48 -23.99 10.97
N GLU A 166 -22.32 -23.14 10.38
CA GLU A 166 -23.78 -23.23 10.51
C GLU A 166 -24.41 -24.28 9.55
N THR A 167 -23.63 -24.83 8.64
CA THR A 167 -24.07 -25.85 7.66
C THR A 167 -23.63 -27.27 8.01
N GLU A 168 -22.80 -27.45 9.05
CA GLU A 168 -22.45 -28.76 9.65
C GLU A 168 -23.37 -29.07 10.82
#